data_d384357be601b2808d7846273358c79b
#
_entry.id   d384357be601b2808d7846273358c79b
#
_cell.length_a   1.000
_cell.length_b   1.000
_cell.length_c   1.000
_cell.angle_alpha   90.00
_cell.angle_beta   90.00
_cell.angle_gamma   90.00
#
_symmetry.space_group_name_H-M   'P 1'
#
loop_
_entity.id
_entity.type
_entity.pdbx_description
1 polymer ?
#
loop_
_entity_poly.entity_id
_entity_poly.type
_entity_poly.pdbx_seq_one_letter_code
_entity_poly.pdbx_strand_id
1 'polypeptide(L)'
;KRPTVQVGDPFTGKKLIEVSVELVESGLVESLQDCGAAGLASALSEMAGAGAGIDVHLDRVPLREAGMEPWEIMISESQERMVAVVRPQMLDAVAAVCARWELACTAVGEVTESGRLRALWNDDVVGDIPARLLTDECPRYEVEQAPGQRVRPSWPQAQPDVDLSTLVYEQYDQLVGSRTVRRPGLDAAVLRLRPSLRGIAVALQGPRPGEMNAFAAGVQAVLGAARNVACAGGEPIGLTDCLNFGNPEKPEIAYELAQAIEGIAQAAEALGIPVVSGNVSLYNETDGRPIPPTPVVGCVGVVPDVRLVPGRWESGDVVLLAAAPEPSLAAEAALIRFLWKAAPLLTLCHDVGGGGLARTLEEAARWSGRAADVDLPVEPQTGAAVLAVAPDQVERLGSKGYVQIGTVR
;
A
#
# COMPACT_ATOMS: atom_id res chain seq x y z
N LYS A 1 -14.40 13.04 22.27
CA LYS A 1 -14.46 12.17 21.07
C LYS A 1 -13.98 10.76 21.46
N ARG A 2 -14.65 10.13 22.40
CA ARG A 2 -14.30 8.79 22.93
C ARG A 2 -14.29 7.69 21.85
N PRO A 3 -15.26 7.62 20.92
CA PRO A 3 -15.32 6.52 19.95
C PRO A 3 -14.11 6.44 19.03
N THR A 4 -13.41 7.55 18.81
CA THR A 4 -12.28 7.65 17.86
C THR A 4 -10.90 7.59 18.52
N VAL A 5 -10.82 7.25 19.82
CA VAL A 5 -9.53 7.10 20.51
C VAL A 5 -8.94 5.75 20.14
N GLN A 6 -7.83 5.79 19.41
CA GLN A 6 -7.09 4.61 18.98
C GLN A 6 -5.77 4.53 19.77
N VAL A 7 -5.63 3.47 20.56
CA VAL A 7 -4.38 3.15 21.25
C VAL A 7 -3.90 1.81 20.74
N GLY A 8 -2.88 1.83 19.86
CA GLY A 8 -2.30 0.63 19.31
C GLY A 8 -1.45 -0.11 20.32
N ASP A 9 -1.57 -1.43 20.34
CA ASP A 9 -0.69 -2.34 21.08
C ASP A 9 -0.13 -3.40 20.12
N PRO A 10 1.09 -3.18 19.58
CA PRO A 10 1.68 -4.08 18.59
C PRO A 10 1.87 -5.51 19.09
N PHE A 11 2.06 -5.70 20.40
CA PHE A 11 2.19 -7.03 20.97
C PHE A 11 0.85 -7.77 21.00
N THR A 12 -0.21 -7.12 21.42
CA THR A 12 -1.57 -7.68 21.34
C THR A 12 -1.99 -7.90 19.89
N GLY A 13 -1.66 -6.97 18.98
CA GLY A 13 -1.91 -7.14 17.54
C GLY A 13 -1.23 -8.39 16.98
N LYS A 14 0.04 -8.66 17.36
CA LYS A 14 0.75 -9.88 16.96
C LYS A 14 0.06 -11.15 17.47
N LYS A 15 -0.33 -11.19 18.75
CA LYS A 15 -1.07 -12.34 19.33
C LYS A 15 -2.40 -12.56 18.60
N LEU A 16 -3.11 -11.47 18.26
CA LEU A 16 -4.39 -11.54 17.56
C LEU A 16 -4.24 -12.14 16.15
N ILE A 17 -3.16 -11.82 15.43
CA ILE A 17 -2.84 -12.45 14.14
C ILE A 17 -2.65 -13.95 14.31
N GLU A 18 -1.83 -14.38 15.28
CA GLU A 18 -1.55 -15.81 15.50
C GLU A 18 -2.83 -16.59 15.90
N VAL A 19 -3.63 -16.02 16.80
CA VAL A 19 -4.92 -16.61 17.20
C VAL A 19 -5.85 -16.72 16.00
N SER A 20 -5.99 -15.67 15.20
CA SER A 20 -6.88 -15.67 14.04
C SER A 20 -6.49 -16.76 13.03
N VAL A 21 -5.19 -16.89 12.75
CA VAL A 21 -4.68 -17.97 11.87
C VAL A 21 -4.98 -19.35 12.46
N GLU A 22 -4.70 -19.56 13.74
CA GLU A 22 -4.95 -20.83 14.42
C GLU A 22 -6.44 -21.22 14.41
N LEU A 23 -7.33 -20.27 14.68
CA LEU A 23 -8.78 -20.50 14.67
C LEU A 23 -9.29 -20.91 13.29
N VAL A 24 -8.79 -20.25 12.22
CA VAL A 24 -9.15 -20.56 10.83
C VAL A 24 -8.59 -21.93 10.42
N GLU A 25 -7.31 -22.19 10.67
CA GLU A 25 -6.65 -23.45 10.30
C GLU A 25 -7.24 -24.65 11.03
N SER A 26 -7.70 -24.45 12.26
CA SER A 26 -8.36 -25.49 13.07
C SER A 26 -9.84 -25.69 12.75
N GLY A 27 -10.43 -24.87 11.86
CA GLY A 27 -11.84 -24.95 11.49
C GLY A 27 -12.80 -24.64 12.66
N LEU A 28 -12.39 -23.79 13.60
CA LEU A 28 -13.15 -23.45 14.81
C LEU A 28 -14.11 -22.27 14.59
N VAL A 29 -13.95 -21.51 13.51
CA VAL A 29 -14.78 -20.35 13.16
C VAL A 29 -15.42 -20.53 11.79
N GLU A 30 -16.64 -20.01 11.64
CA GLU A 30 -17.38 -19.98 10.38
C GLU A 30 -17.07 -18.70 9.58
N SER A 31 -16.81 -17.60 10.29
CA SER A 31 -16.46 -16.32 9.72
C SER A 31 -15.62 -15.51 10.72
N LEU A 32 -14.75 -14.65 10.21
CA LEU A 32 -13.89 -13.80 11.01
C LEU A 32 -13.78 -12.43 10.32
N GLN A 33 -13.99 -11.35 11.10
CA GLN A 33 -13.97 -9.96 10.61
C GLN A 33 -13.22 -9.08 11.60
N ASP A 34 -12.41 -8.15 11.10
CA ASP A 34 -11.77 -7.14 11.94
C ASP A 34 -12.75 -6.01 12.31
N CYS A 35 -12.49 -5.34 13.43
CA CYS A 35 -13.20 -4.16 13.86
C CYS A 35 -12.40 -2.91 13.49
N GLY A 36 -12.42 -2.51 12.23
CA GLY A 36 -11.78 -1.31 11.71
C GLY A 36 -12.58 -0.04 11.92
N ALA A 37 -12.71 0.78 10.88
CA ALA A 37 -13.51 2.00 10.87
C ALA A 37 -14.97 1.71 11.24
N ALA A 38 -15.58 2.57 12.07
CA ALA A 38 -16.90 2.40 12.67
C ALA A 38 -17.08 1.11 13.52
N GLY A 39 -16.01 0.43 13.86
CA GLY A 39 -15.96 -0.64 14.86
C GLY A 39 -16.95 -1.79 14.63
N LEU A 40 -17.77 -2.11 15.63
CA LEU A 40 -18.76 -3.18 15.56
C LEU A 40 -19.86 -2.89 14.54
N ALA A 41 -20.21 -1.63 14.30
CA ALA A 41 -21.27 -1.27 13.36
C ALA A 41 -20.92 -1.72 11.94
N SER A 42 -19.69 -1.47 11.50
CA SER A 42 -19.19 -1.90 10.18
C SER A 42 -19.01 -3.43 10.14
N ALA A 43 -18.25 -4.00 11.09
CA ALA A 43 -17.95 -5.43 11.09
C ALA A 43 -19.22 -6.29 11.09
N LEU A 44 -20.19 -5.97 11.96
CA LEU A 44 -21.43 -6.76 12.08
C LEU A 44 -22.38 -6.56 10.88
N SER A 45 -22.43 -5.35 10.29
CA SER A 45 -23.25 -5.13 9.09
C SER A 45 -22.70 -5.88 7.87
N GLU A 46 -21.39 -5.90 7.68
CA GLU A 46 -20.75 -6.68 6.62
C GLU A 46 -20.99 -8.19 6.79
N MET A 47 -20.85 -8.70 8.01
CA MET A 47 -21.12 -10.12 8.31
C MET A 47 -22.60 -10.50 8.12
N ALA A 48 -23.53 -9.58 8.42
CA ALA A 48 -24.96 -9.80 8.23
C ALA A 48 -25.42 -9.61 6.78
N GLY A 49 -24.63 -8.92 5.93
CA GLY A 49 -24.97 -8.58 4.54
C GLY A 49 -25.25 -9.80 3.65
N ALA A 50 -24.84 -11.00 4.03
CA ALA A 50 -25.10 -12.25 3.32
C ALA A 50 -26.53 -12.80 3.48
N GLY A 51 -27.45 -12.02 4.08
CA GLY A 51 -28.87 -12.41 4.25
C GLY A 51 -29.18 -12.98 5.63
N ALA A 52 -28.21 -13.01 6.54
CA ALA A 52 -28.40 -13.31 7.95
C ALA A 52 -28.80 -12.05 8.75
N GLY A 53 -29.20 -12.22 9.99
CA GLY A 53 -29.32 -11.16 10.97
C GLY A 53 -28.31 -11.37 12.10
N ILE A 54 -28.06 -10.33 12.88
CA ILE A 54 -27.21 -10.39 14.07
C ILE A 54 -27.89 -9.62 15.21
N ASP A 55 -27.97 -10.25 16.35
CA ASP A 55 -28.37 -9.62 17.62
C ASP A 55 -27.10 -9.45 18.46
N VAL A 56 -26.74 -8.21 18.78
CA VAL A 56 -25.54 -7.90 19.59
C VAL A 56 -25.94 -7.30 20.92
N HIS A 57 -25.44 -7.85 22.02
CA HIS A 57 -25.64 -7.38 23.41
C HIS A 57 -24.45 -6.47 23.77
N LEU A 58 -24.66 -5.17 23.72
CA LEU A 58 -23.61 -4.17 23.92
C LEU A 58 -23.11 -4.11 25.36
N ASP A 59 -23.96 -4.48 26.33
CA ASP A 59 -23.60 -4.63 27.75
C ASP A 59 -22.60 -5.75 28.03
N ARG A 60 -22.42 -6.70 27.07
CA ARG A 60 -21.46 -7.79 27.17
C ARG A 60 -20.12 -7.47 26.48
N VAL A 61 -20.04 -6.38 25.72
CA VAL A 61 -18.81 -5.99 24.99
C VAL A 61 -17.76 -5.53 26.01
N PRO A 62 -16.55 -6.12 26.01
CA PRO A 62 -15.47 -5.64 26.86
C PRO A 62 -15.05 -4.22 26.48
N LEU A 63 -15.07 -3.31 27.44
CA LEU A 63 -14.77 -1.90 27.23
C LEU A 63 -13.43 -1.53 27.87
N ARG A 64 -12.67 -0.68 27.18
CA ARG A 64 -11.44 -0.07 27.73
C ARG A 64 -11.75 1.14 28.61
N GLU A 65 -12.89 1.81 28.39
CA GLU A 65 -13.35 2.99 29.11
C GLU A 65 -14.76 2.78 29.68
N ALA A 66 -14.96 3.12 30.95
CA ALA A 66 -16.24 3.02 31.59
C ALA A 66 -17.19 4.16 31.18
N GLY A 67 -18.50 3.89 31.22
CA GLY A 67 -19.52 4.89 30.98
C GLY A 67 -19.70 5.28 29.51
N MET A 68 -19.44 4.36 28.59
CA MET A 68 -19.81 4.51 27.21
C MET A 68 -21.29 4.25 26.99
N GLU A 69 -21.89 5.09 26.13
CA GLU A 69 -23.27 4.91 25.69
C GLU A 69 -23.33 3.81 24.59
N PRO A 70 -24.49 3.13 24.41
CA PRO A 70 -24.62 2.06 23.41
C PRO A 70 -24.13 2.42 21.99
N TRP A 71 -24.46 3.62 21.53
CA TRP A 71 -24.01 4.07 20.22
C TRP A 71 -22.50 4.29 20.14
N GLU A 72 -21.86 4.74 21.24
CA GLU A 72 -20.40 4.88 21.31
C GLU A 72 -19.71 3.52 21.23
N ILE A 73 -20.30 2.47 21.85
CA ILE A 73 -19.80 1.10 21.81
C ILE A 73 -19.86 0.56 20.38
N MET A 74 -20.98 0.79 19.69
CA MET A 74 -21.18 0.33 18.31
C MET A 74 -20.16 0.90 17.33
N ILE A 75 -19.86 2.20 17.42
CA ILE A 75 -18.97 2.89 16.48
C ILE A 75 -17.54 3.07 17.01
N SER A 76 -17.22 2.49 18.17
CA SER A 76 -15.87 2.58 18.74
C SER A 76 -14.83 1.91 17.85
N GLU A 77 -13.77 2.64 17.54
CA GLU A 77 -12.62 2.17 16.73
C GLU A 77 -11.46 1.70 17.62
N SER A 78 -11.73 1.16 18.80
CA SER A 78 -10.69 0.55 19.63
C SER A 78 -9.93 -0.51 18.83
N GLN A 79 -8.60 -0.44 18.86
CA GLN A 79 -7.72 -1.33 18.10
C GLN A 79 -7.63 -2.75 18.70
N GLU A 80 -7.07 -3.67 17.94
CA GLU A 80 -6.82 -5.09 18.28
C GLU A 80 -8.10 -5.83 18.69
N ARG A 81 -9.14 -5.72 17.83
CA ARG A 81 -10.39 -6.48 17.99
C ARG A 81 -10.75 -7.23 16.72
N MET A 82 -11.24 -8.44 16.91
CA MET A 82 -11.83 -9.27 15.86
C MET A 82 -13.22 -9.75 16.31
N VAL A 83 -14.14 -9.90 15.37
CA VAL A 83 -15.42 -10.57 15.57
C VAL A 83 -15.40 -11.90 14.84
N ALA A 84 -15.81 -12.96 15.52
CA ALA A 84 -15.91 -14.30 14.95
C ALA A 84 -17.33 -14.83 15.05
N VAL A 85 -17.82 -15.49 13.99
CA VAL A 85 -19.00 -16.35 14.06
C VAL A 85 -18.53 -17.76 14.38
N VAL A 86 -19.10 -18.30 15.47
CA VAL A 86 -18.68 -19.59 16.03
C VAL A 86 -19.90 -20.46 16.26
N ARG A 87 -19.86 -21.74 15.89
CA ARG A 87 -20.91 -22.69 16.26
C ARG A 87 -20.95 -22.86 17.76
N PRO A 88 -22.15 -22.91 18.39
CA PRO A 88 -22.28 -23.00 19.84
C PRO A 88 -21.42 -24.08 20.51
N GLN A 89 -21.31 -25.25 19.88
CA GLN A 89 -20.50 -26.36 20.39
C GLN A 89 -18.96 -26.14 20.29
N MET A 90 -18.51 -25.11 19.58
CA MET A 90 -17.07 -24.78 19.44
C MET A 90 -16.66 -23.62 20.36
N LEU A 91 -17.58 -23.00 21.08
CA LEU A 91 -17.29 -21.81 21.92
C LEU A 91 -16.20 -22.08 22.95
N ASP A 92 -16.25 -23.21 23.65
CA ASP A 92 -15.23 -23.57 24.66
C ASP A 92 -13.85 -23.79 24.03
N ALA A 93 -13.79 -24.37 22.83
CA ALA A 93 -12.55 -24.57 22.09
C ALA A 93 -11.94 -23.25 21.65
N VAL A 94 -12.76 -22.32 21.11
CA VAL A 94 -12.33 -20.97 20.75
C VAL A 94 -11.81 -20.20 21.97
N ALA A 95 -12.56 -20.25 23.08
CA ALA A 95 -12.16 -19.60 24.32
C ALA A 95 -10.83 -20.16 24.86
N ALA A 96 -10.61 -21.49 24.75
CA ALA A 96 -9.36 -22.13 25.16
C ALA A 96 -8.17 -21.70 24.29
N VAL A 97 -8.36 -21.54 22.97
CA VAL A 97 -7.33 -21.00 22.07
C VAL A 97 -6.98 -19.56 22.47
N CYS A 98 -7.98 -18.69 22.63
CA CYS A 98 -7.78 -17.29 23.04
C CYS A 98 -7.06 -17.19 24.39
N ALA A 99 -7.47 -17.99 25.39
CA ALA A 99 -6.85 -18.01 26.71
C ALA A 99 -5.37 -18.43 26.68
N ARG A 100 -5.00 -19.36 25.82
CA ARG A 100 -3.61 -19.80 25.62
C ARG A 100 -2.70 -18.67 25.12
N TRP A 101 -3.27 -17.75 24.33
CA TRP A 101 -2.61 -16.54 23.84
C TRP A 101 -2.81 -15.34 24.76
N GLU A 102 -3.46 -15.52 25.91
CA GLU A 102 -3.79 -14.45 26.89
C GLU A 102 -4.62 -13.33 26.25
N LEU A 103 -5.57 -13.69 25.38
CA LEU A 103 -6.53 -12.77 24.78
C LEU A 103 -7.91 -12.97 25.40
N ALA A 104 -8.62 -11.85 25.61
CA ALA A 104 -10.02 -11.91 26.03
C ALA A 104 -10.90 -12.45 24.89
N CYS A 105 -11.86 -13.30 25.24
CA CYS A 105 -12.86 -13.83 24.34
C CYS A 105 -14.22 -13.76 25.01
N THR A 106 -15.19 -13.10 24.39
CA THR A 106 -16.53 -12.88 24.97
C THR A 106 -17.59 -13.10 23.91
N ALA A 107 -18.60 -13.93 24.22
CA ALA A 107 -19.78 -14.08 23.38
C ALA A 107 -20.66 -12.83 23.52
N VAL A 108 -20.72 -11.99 22.53
CA VAL A 108 -21.40 -10.70 22.55
C VAL A 108 -22.75 -10.72 21.83
N GLY A 109 -23.12 -11.82 21.16
CA GLY A 109 -24.38 -11.89 20.42
C GLY A 109 -24.56 -13.21 19.69
N GLU A 110 -25.54 -13.24 18.83
CA GLU A 110 -25.89 -14.41 18.04
C GLU A 110 -26.31 -14.05 16.61
N VAL A 111 -26.05 -14.97 15.68
CA VAL A 111 -26.52 -14.89 14.30
C VAL A 111 -27.97 -15.39 14.25
N THR A 112 -28.84 -14.66 13.56
CA THR A 112 -30.27 -14.94 13.42
C THR A 112 -30.68 -15.00 11.95
N GLU A 113 -31.91 -15.45 11.67
CA GLU A 113 -32.53 -15.43 10.35
C GLU A 113 -33.34 -14.14 10.09
N SER A 114 -33.24 -13.14 10.97
CA SER A 114 -34.05 -11.94 10.90
C SER A 114 -33.73 -11.00 9.74
N GLY A 115 -32.54 -11.11 9.13
CA GLY A 115 -32.03 -10.14 8.14
C GLY A 115 -31.77 -8.74 8.71
N ARG A 116 -31.71 -8.62 10.05
CA ARG A 116 -31.58 -7.35 10.74
C ARG A 116 -30.34 -7.31 11.63
N LEU A 117 -29.75 -6.16 11.78
CA LEU A 117 -28.78 -5.88 12.83
C LEU A 117 -29.54 -5.23 13.99
N ARG A 118 -29.59 -5.93 15.10
CA ARG A 118 -30.23 -5.44 16.33
C ARG A 118 -29.19 -5.27 17.44
N ALA A 119 -29.18 -4.10 18.04
CA ALA A 119 -28.36 -3.79 19.21
C ALA A 119 -29.22 -3.80 20.46
N LEU A 120 -28.79 -4.54 21.48
CA LEU A 120 -29.47 -4.69 22.76
C LEU A 120 -28.59 -4.09 23.85
N TRP A 121 -29.26 -3.48 24.86
CA TRP A 121 -28.64 -2.95 26.06
C TRP A 121 -29.49 -3.31 27.28
N ASN A 122 -28.97 -4.14 28.17
CA ASN A 122 -29.72 -4.72 29.29
C ASN A 122 -31.06 -5.34 28.82
N ASP A 123 -31.01 -6.11 27.74
CA ASP A 123 -32.15 -6.77 27.08
C ASP A 123 -33.14 -5.83 26.35
N ASP A 124 -33.01 -4.52 26.47
CA ASP A 124 -33.79 -3.57 25.69
C ASP A 124 -33.18 -3.38 24.28
N VAL A 125 -34.03 -3.36 23.25
CA VAL A 125 -33.61 -3.06 21.89
C VAL A 125 -33.34 -1.56 21.75
N VAL A 126 -32.07 -1.17 21.60
CA VAL A 126 -31.62 0.22 21.44
C VAL A 126 -31.30 0.60 19.99
N GLY A 127 -31.23 -0.39 19.11
CA GLY A 127 -31.05 -0.20 17.65
C GLY A 127 -31.62 -1.40 16.92
N ASP A 128 -32.32 -1.15 15.81
CA ASP A 128 -32.89 -2.19 14.96
C ASP A 128 -33.01 -1.69 13.52
N ILE A 129 -32.18 -2.25 12.62
CA ILE A 129 -32.10 -1.81 11.23
C ILE A 129 -31.96 -3.03 10.31
N PRO A 130 -32.58 -3.04 9.11
CA PRO A 130 -32.28 -4.07 8.11
C PRO A 130 -30.79 -4.04 7.77
N ALA A 131 -30.11 -5.21 7.86
CA ALA A 131 -28.66 -5.28 7.63
C ALA A 131 -28.28 -4.78 6.21
N ARG A 132 -29.10 -5.11 5.20
CA ARG A 132 -28.88 -4.67 3.81
C ARG A 132 -28.92 -3.15 3.61
N LEU A 133 -29.61 -2.42 4.48
CA LEU A 133 -29.64 -0.96 4.42
C LEU A 133 -28.28 -0.34 4.80
N LEU A 134 -27.45 -1.07 5.53
CA LEU A 134 -26.09 -0.66 5.92
C LEU A 134 -25.03 -1.09 4.89
N THR A 135 -25.37 -1.95 3.94
CA THR A 135 -24.48 -2.50 2.93
C THR A 135 -25.00 -2.21 1.50
N ASP A 136 -25.67 -3.18 0.88
CA ASP A 136 -26.04 -3.14 -0.55
C ASP A 136 -27.11 -2.08 -0.89
N GLU A 137 -28.05 -1.84 0.05
CA GLU A 137 -29.17 -0.92 -0.11
C GLU A 137 -28.94 0.44 0.56
N CYS A 138 -27.70 0.74 0.97
CA CYS A 138 -27.39 2.04 1.59
C CYS A 138 -27.67 3.18 0.59
N PRO A 139 -28.18 4.34 1.08
CA PRO A 139 -28.39 5.51 0.22
C PRO A 139 -27.08 5.90 -0.48
N ARG A 140 -27.15 6.05 -1.79
CA ARG A 140 -26.04 6.53 -2.62
C ARG A 140 -26.36 7.90 -3.15
N TYR A 141 -25.45 8.83 -2.96
CA TYR A 141 -25.58 10.18 -3.49
C TYR A 141 -24.85 10.28 -4.83
N GLU A 142 -25.50 10.87 -5.81
CA GLU A 142 -24.83 11.28 -7.03
C GLU A 142 -24.05 12.57 -6.74
N VAL A 143 -22.74 12.52 -6.91
CA VAL A 143 -21.88 13.69 -6.76
C VAL A 143 -21.58 14.22 -8.15
N GLU A 144 -21.86 15.50 -8.37
CA GLU A 144 -21.48 16.19 -9.60
C GLU A 144 -19.95 16.17 -9.74
N GLN A 145 -19.49 15.89 -10.95
CA GLN A 145 -18.06 15.93 -11.29
C GLN A 145 -17.83 17.05 -12.31
N ALA A 146 -16.98 18.00 -11.97
CA ALA A 146 -16.62 19.08 -12.88
C ALA A 146 -15.13 19.41 -12.76
N PRO A 147 -14.41 19.55 -13.89
CA PRO A 147 -13.01 19.96 -13.84
C PRO A 147 -12.88 21.34 -13.21
N GLY A 148 -12.03 21.45 -12.19
CA GLY A 148 -11.72 22.71 -11.50
C GLY A 148 -10.35 23.23 -11.89
N GLN A 149 -10.18 24.57 -11.80
CA GLN A 149 -8.86 25.18 -11.88
C GLN A 149 -8.32 25.39 -10.46
N ARG A 150 -7.61 24.40 -9.94
CA ARG A 150 -6.94 24.54 -8.64
C ARG A 150 -5.58 25.19 -8.83
N VAL A 151 -5.29 26.18 -8.01
CA VAL A 151 -3.99 26.83 -8.01
C VAL A 151 -2.99 25.93 -7.31
N ARG A 152 -1.88 25.66 -7.99
CA ARG A 152 -0.75 24.91 -7.43
C ARG A 152 -0.28 25.59 -6.14
N PRO A 153 -0.21 24.88 -5.01
CA PRO A 153 0.38 25.42 -3.80
C PRO A 153 1.83 25.84 -4.07
N SER A 154 2.21 27.04 -3.64
CA SER A 154 3.61 27.46 -3.67
C SER A 154 4.34 26.77 -2.51
N TRP A 155 4.88 25.61 -2.76
CA TRP A 155 5.80 24.98 -1.82
C TRP A 155 7.16 25.65 -1.92
N PRO A 156 7.89 25.82 -0.81
CA PRO A 156 9.29 26.19 -0.87
C PRO A 156 10.04 25.16 -1.73
N GLN A 157 10.68 25.62 -2.80
CA GLN A 157 11.46 24.75 -3.69
C GLN A 157 12.84 24.39 -3.09
N ALA A 158 13.07 24.66 -1.82
CA ALA A 158 14.30 24.25 -1.15
C ALA A 158 14.30 22.72 -1.06
N GLN A 159 14.95 22.09 -2.01
CA GLN A 159 15.40 20.72 -1.79
C GLN A 159 16.48 20.81 -0.69
N PRO A 160 16.26 20.18 0.47
CA PRO A 160 17.31 20.13 1.47
C PRO A 160 18.50 19.37 0.87
N ASP A 161 19.72 19.89 1.06
CA ASP A 161 20.97 19.20 0.70
C ASP A 161 21.16 17.88 1.44
N VAL A 162 20.32 17.62 2.42
CA VAL A 162 20.31 16.41 3.24
C VAL A 162 19.11 15.58 2.89
N ASP A 163 19.32 14.30 2.61
CA ASP A 163 18.25 13.33 2.46
C ASP A 163 17.57 13.08 3.82
N LEU A 164 16.53 13.86 4.10
CA LEU A 164 15.76 13.74 5.32
C LEU A 164 14.89 12.49 5.36
N SER A 165 14.71 11.78 4.24
CA SER A 165 13.92 10.55 4.21
C SER A 165 14.52 9.46 5.08
N THR A 166 15.84 9.42 5.19
CA THR A 166 16.59 8.51 6.04
C THR A 166 16.14 8.61 7.51
N LEU A 167 15.91 9.82 8.02
CA LEU A 167 15.46 10.04 9.40
C LEU A 167 14.08 9.42 9.67
N VAL A 168 13.24 9.28 8.64
CA VAL A 168 11.89 8.72 8.78
C VAL A 168 11.94 7.22 8.97
N TYR A 169 12.71 6.49 8.16
CA TYR A 169 12.69 5.03 8.19
C TYR A 169 13.78 4.39 9.07
N GLU A 170 14.88 5.08 9.38
CA GLU A 170 15.95 4.53 10.24
C GLU A 170 15.53 4.30 11.70
N GLN A 171 14.49 4.99 12.17
CA GLN A 171 13.96 4.78 13.50
C GLN A 171 13.23 3.43 13.68
N TYR A 172 12.88 2.75 12.59
CA TYR A 172 12.19 1.47 12.63
C TYR A 172 13.16 0.30 12.41
N ASP A 173 12.86 -0.85 13.02
CA ASP A 173 13.63 -2.07 12.79
C ASP A 173 13.32 -2.66 11.41
N GLN A 174 14.28 -2.55 10.53
CA GLN A 174 14.21 -3.04 9.15
C GLN A 174 14.76 -4.47 9.00
N LEU A 175 15.23 -5.07 10.08
CA LEU A 175 15.91 -6.37 10.07
C LEU A 175 15.13 -7.47 10.77
N VAL A 176 13.91 -7.23 11.20
CA VAL A 176 13.03 -8.21 11.85
C VAL A 176 12.96 -9.49 11.06
N GLY A 177 13.17 -10.64 11.76
CA GLY A 177 13.21 -11.97 11.16
C GLY A 177 14.44 -12.22 10.28
N SER A 178 15.43 -11.32 10.22
CA SER A 178 16.67 -11.46 9.45
C SER A 178 16.43 -11.85 7.99
N ARG A 179 15.40 -11.28 7.35
CA ARG A 179 15.00 -11.58 5.96
C ARG A 179 15.39 -10.47 4.99
N THR A 180 15.78 -9.31 5.49
CA THR A 180 16.08 -8.14 4.67
C THR A 180 17.38 -8.35 3.90
N VAL A 181 17.28 -8.34 2.59
CA VAL A 181 18.41 -8.41 1.63
C VAL A 181 18.82 -7.00 1.23
N ARG A 182 17.85 -6.15 0.94
CA ARG A 182 18.04 -4.76 0.56
C ARG A 182 17.12 -3.89 1.42
N ARG A 183 17.72 -2.95 2.15
CA ARG A 183 17.00 -2.01 3.01
C ARG A 183 16.27 -0.96 2.18
N PRO A 184 15.27 -0.25 2.74
CA PRO A 184 14.75 0.99 2.16
C PRO A 184 15.88 2.00 1.88
N GLY A 185 15.65 2.94 0.98
CA GLY A 185 16.59 4.01 0.66
C GLY A 185 16.97 4.09 -0.81
N LEU A 186 16.73 3.04 -1.59
CA LEU A 186 16.79 3.03 -3.04
C LEU A 186 15.62 2.22 -3.57
N ASP A 187 15.21 2.49 -4.81
CA ASP A 187 14.13 1.85 -5.57
C ASP A 187 13.14 1.00 -4.74
N ALA A 188 13.49 -0.24 -4.40
CA ALA A 188 12.65 -1.13 -3.62
C ALA A 188 13.41 -1.83 -2.48
N ALA A 189 12.72 -2.06 -1.37
CA ALA A 189 13.19 -2.98 -0.34
C ALA A 189 13.02 -4.43 -0.80
N VAL A 190 13.96 -5.32 -0.43
CA VAL A 190 13.91 -6.74 -0.78
C VAL A 190 14.04 -7.61 0.45
N LEU A 191 13.08 -8.53 0.61
CA LEU A 191 13.05 -9.51 1.69
C LEU A 191 13.12 -10.93 1.12
N ARG A 192 13.93 -11.78 1.73
CA ARG A 192 14.05 -13.19 1.35
C ARG A 192 12.91 -14.04 1.91
N LEU A 193 12.35 -14.92 1.10
CA LEU A 193 11.36 -15.93 1.47
C LEU A 193 12.07 -17.23 1.85
N ARG A 194 12.48 -17.37 3.13
CA ARG A 194 13.13 -18.58 3.62
C ARG A 194 12.19 -19.79 3.60
N PRO A 195 12.70 -21.00 3.34
CA PRO A 195 14.11 -21.37 3.16
C PRO A 195 14.66 -21.12 1.74
N SER A 196 13.81 -20.74 0.78
CA SER A 196 14.21 -20.53 -0.62
C SER A 196 15.16 -19.35 -0.80
N LEU A 197 15.69 -19.20 -2.03
CA LEU A 197 16.39 -17.99 -2.47
C LEU A 197 15.46 -16.96 -3.12
N ARG A 198 14.17 -17.25 -3.23
CA ARG A 198 13.20 -16.27 -3.71
C ARG A 198 13.04 -15.13 -2.71
N GLY A 199 12.62 -13.98 -3.21
CA GLY A 199 12.32 -12.81 -2.39
C GLY A 199 11.08 -12.08 -2.84
N ILE A 200 10.69 -11.09 -2.04
CA ILE A 200 9.68 -10.08 -2.38
C ILE A 200 10.41 -8.73 -2.47
N ALA A 201 10.16 -7.99 -3.56
CA ALA A 201 10.51 -6.58 -3.66
C ALA A 201 9.26 -5.74 -3.39
N VAL A 202 9.41 -4.65 -2.63
CA VAL A 202 8.30 -3.75 -2.26
C VAL A 202 8.73 -2.31 -2.45
N ALA A 203 7.93 -1.54 -3.16
CA ALA A 203 8.13 -0.11 -3.36
C ALA A 203 6.82 0.67 -3.21
N LEU A 204 6.95 1.93 -2.80
CA LEU A 204 5.85 2.90 -2.71
C LEU A 204 6.20 4.09 -3.59
N GLN A 205 5.21 4.62 -4.32
CA GLN A 205 5.36 5.80 -5.14
C GLN A 205 4.12 6.69 -5.04
N GLY A 206 4.33 7.97 -4.83
CA GLY A 206 3.32 9.01 -4.94
C GLY A 206 3.49 9.84 -6.22
N PRO A 207 2.65 10.87 -6.42
CA PRO A 207 2.81 11.81 -7.53
C PRO A 207 4.10 12.63 -7.38
N ARG A 208 4.58 13.16 -8.50
CA ARG A 208 5.70 14.12 -8.47
C ARG A 208 5.32 15.37 -7.68
N PRO A 209 6.25 15.98 -6.95
CA PRO A 209 5.97 17.19 -6.20
C PRO A 209 5.34 18.28 -7.08
N GLY A 210 4.14 18.74 -6.70
CA GLY A 210 3.39 19.76 -7.42
C GLY A 210 2.66 19.26 -8.67
N GLU A 211 2.53 17.96 -8.89
CA GLU A 211 1.61 17.43 -9.88
C GLU A 211 0.16 17.75 -9.46
N MET A 212 -0.57 18.40 -10.35
CA MET A 212 -1.97 18.78 -10.14
C MET A 212 -2.93 18.06 -11.09
N ASN A 213 -2.41 17.38 -12.11
CA ASN A 213 -3.20 16.51 -12.96
C ASN A 213 -3.40 15.16 -12.28
N ALA A 214 -4.59 14.92 -11.76
CA ALA A 214 -4.90 13.73 -10.98
C ALA A 214 -4.75 12.43 -11.78
N PHE A 215 -5.10 12.44 -13.07
CA PHE A 215 -4.87 11.30 -13.96
C PHE A 215 -3.37 10.98 -14.10
N ALA A 216 -2.56 12.00 -14.38
CA ALA A 216 -1.11 11.84 -14.49
C ALA A 216 -0.49 11.40 -13.16
N ALA A 217 -1.01 11.91 -12.02
CA ALA A 217 -0.59 11.50 -10.69
C ALA A 217 -0.81 9.99 -10.44
N GLY A 218 -1.99 9.48 -10.83
CA GLY A 218 -2.31 8.05 -10.74
C GLY A 218 -1.40 7.19 -11.62
N VAL A 219 -1.20 7.58 -12.88
CA VAL A 219 -0.28 6.91 -13.81
C VAL A 219 1.15 6.88 -13.28
N GLN A 220 1.67 8.02 -12.82
CA GLN A 220 3.03 8.14 -12.29
C GLN A 220 3.24 7.27 -11.05
N ALA A 221 2.25 7.20 -10.15
CA ALA A 221 2.33 6.39 -8.94
C ALA A 221 2.45 4.90 -9.27
N VAL A 222 1.64 4.37 -10.20
CA VAL A 222 1.69 2.96 -10.63
C VAL A 222 2.99 2.64 -11.33
N LEU A 223 3.34 3.41 -12.38
CA LEU A 223 4.52 3.13 -13.19
C LEU A 223 5.81 3.29 -12.39
N GLY A 224 5.88 4.31 -11.52
CA GLY A 224 7.05 4.53 -10.66
C GLY A 224 7.24 3.39 -9.64
N ALA A 225 6.18 2.97 -8.95
CA ALA A 225 6.25 1.85 -8.00
C ALA A 225 6.67 0.53 -8.69
N ALA A 226 6.09 0.23 -9.86
CA ALA A 226 6.42 -0.97 -10.62
C ALA A 226 7.86 -0.91 -11.18
N ARG A 227 8.33 0.26 -11.61
CA ARG A 227 9.70 0.46 -12.12
C ARG A 227 10.73 0.30 -11.00
N ASN A 228 10.45 0.82 -9.81
CA ASN A 228 11.27 0.64 -8.61
C ASN A 228 11.41 -0.85 -8.23
N VAL A 229 10.30 -1.60 -8.26
CA VAL A 229 10.31 -3.05 -8.04
C VAL A 229 11.14 -3.77 -9.11
N ALA A 230 11.00 -3.37 -10.39
CA ALA A 230 11.75 -3.94 -11.49
C ALA A 230 13.27 -3.65 -11.39
N CYS A 231 13.67 -2.47 -10.95
CA CYS A 231 15.07 -2.10 -10.68
C CYS A 231 15.69 -2.97 -9.56
N ALA A 232 14.90 -3.50 -8.65
CA ALA A 232 15.35 -4.47 -7.66
C ALA A 232 15.33 -5.93 -8.16
N GLY A 233 15.06 -6.17 -9.43
CA GLY A 233 14.97 -7.50 -10.02
C GLY A 233 13.68 -8.24 -9.70
N GLY A 234 12.67 -7.54 -9.22
CA GLY A 234 11.36 -8.08 -8.93
C GLY A 234 10.42 -8.02 -10.13
N GLU A 235 9.75 -9.11 -10.46
CA GLU A 235 8.62 -9.11 -11.39
C GLU A 235 7.40 -8.52 -10.66
N PRO A 236 6.85 -7.36 -11.06
CA PRO A 236 5.66 -6.80 -10.46
C PRO A 236 4.46 -7.74 -10.59
N ILE A 237 3.75 -8.04 -9.51
CA ILE A 237 2.63 -8.99 -9.50
C ILE A 237 1.35 -8.45 -8.89
N GLY A 238 1.38 -7.36 -8.14
CA GLY A 238 0.22 -6.77 -7.49
C GLY A 238 0.47 -5.36 -7.01
N LEU A 239 -0.61 -4.59 -6.96
CA LEU A 239 -0.65 -3.21 -6.51
C LEU A 239 -1.57 -3.07 -5.31
N THR A 240 -1.27 -2.08 -4.47
CA THR A 240 -2.19 -1.53 -3.47
C THR A 240 -2.19 -0.02 -3.62
N ASP A 241 -3.34 0.63 -3.43
CA ASP A 241 -3.41 2.07 -3.48
C ASP A 241 -3.71 2.70 -2.11
N CYS A 242 -3.40 3.98 -1.99
CA CYS A 242 -3.79 4.84 -0.88
C CYS A 242 -4.19 6.20 -1.45
N LEU A 243 -5.48 6.41 -1.59
CA LEU A 243 -6.06 7.60 -2.22
C LEU A 243 -6.30 8.67 -1.17
N ASN A 244 -5.64 9.84 -1.30
CA ASN A 244 -5.78 10.94 -0.36
C ASN A 244 -6.26 12.19 -1.09
N PHE A 245 -7.48 12.65 -0.73
CA PHE A 245 -8.17 13.77 -1.39
C PHE A 245 -8.90 14.64 -0.38
N GLY A 246 -9.29 15.84 -0.81
CA GLY A 246 -10.13 16.74 -0.05
C GLY A 246 -11.58 16.25 0.08
N ASN A 247 -12.52 17.15 0.31
CA ASN A 247 -13.95 16.84 0.40
C ASN A 247 -14.53 16.42 -0.97
N PRO A 248 -14.93 15.13 -1.15
CA PRO A 248 -15.43 14.63 -2.43
C PRO A 248 -16.84 15.13 -2.80
N GLU A 249 -17.54 15.82 -1.90
CA GLU A 249 -18.82 16.49 -2.22
C GLU A 249 -18.60 17.76 -3.06
N LYS A 250 -17.35 18.25 -3.15
CA LYS A 250 -16.98 19.35 -4.06
C LYS A 250 -16.74 18.77 -5.45
N PRO A 251 -17.44 19.29 -6.49
CA PRO A 251 -17.39 18.73 -7.84
C PRO A 251 -15.97 18.58 -8.42
N GLU A 252 -15.08 19.54 -8.14
CA GLU A 252 -13.69 19.49 -8.58
C GLU A 252 -12.88 18.39 -7.90
N ILE A 253 -13.14 18.10 -6.62
CA ILE A 253 -12.45 17.02 -5.88
C ILE A 253 -12.98 15.67 -6.31
N ALA A 254 -14.30 15.53 -6.51
CA ALA A 254 -14.89 14.31 -7.07
C ALA A 254 -14.31 13.98 -8.46
N TYR A 255 -14.15 15.01 -9.31
CA TYR A 255 -13.51 14.86 -10.61
C TYR A 255 -12.04 14.42 -10.49
N GLU A 256 -11.24 15.05 -9.62
CA GLU A 256 -9.84 14.69 -9.38
C GLU A 256 -9.72 13.23 -8.89
N LEU A 257 -10.57 12.81 -7.96
CA LEU A 257 -10.59 11.43 -7.45
C LEU A 257 -10.88 10.43 -8.57
N ALA A 258 -11.91 10.68 -9.37
CA ALA A 258 -12.26 9.84 -10.52
C ALA A 258 -11.12 9.77 -11.55
N GLN A 259 -10.47 10.90 -11.85
CA GLN A 259 -9.33 10.94 -12.77
C GLN A 259 -8.11 10.18 -12.23
N ALA A 260 -7.81 10.26 -10.93
CA ALA A 260 -6.71 9.51 -10.33
C ALA A 260 -6.96 7.99 -10.41
N ILE A 261 -8.18 7.55 -10.10
CA ILE A 261 -8.59 6.14 -10.22
C ILE A 261 -8.46 5.66 -11.67
N GLU A 262 -8.92 6.45 -12.64
CA GLU A 262 -8.78 6.12 -14.06
C GLU A 262 -7.31 6.00 -14.49
N GLY A 263 -6.45 6.92 -14.02
CA GLY A 263 -5.00 6.86 -14.28
C GLY A 263 -4.35 5.60 -13.70
N ILE A 264 -4.71 5.23 -12.47
CA ILE A 264 -4.25 3.99 -11.82
C ILE A 264 -4.72 2.77 -12.62
N ALA A 265 -6.01 2.72 -12.99
CA ALA A 265 -6.60 1.60 -13.70
C ALA A 265 -5.92 1.37 -15.06
N GLN A 266 -5.76 2.42 -15.88
CA GLN A 266 -5.13 2.31 -17.19
C GLN A 266 -3.65 1.89 -17.10
N ALA A 267 -2.91 2.39 -16.12
CA ALA A 267 -1.51 1.99 -15.94
C ALA A 267 -1.39 0.54 -15.43
N ALA A 268 -2.25 0.11 -14.50
CA ALA A 268 -2.32 -1.27 -14.03
C ALA A 268 -2.67 -2.25 -15.15
N GLU A 269 -3.64 -1.89 -16.00
CA GLU A 269 -4.04 -2.67 -17.17
C GLU A 269 -2.89 -2.80 -18.19
N ALA A 270 -2.18 -1.72 -18.49
CA ALA A 270 -1.02 -1.75 -19.39
C ALA A 270 0.12 -2.64 -18.87
N LEU A 271 0.28 -2.73 -17.57
CA LEU A 271 1.23 -3.65 -16.92
C LEU A 271 0.70 -5.08 -16.84
N GLY A 272 -0.62 -5.27 -16.87
CA GLY A 272 -1.29 -6.57 -16.69
C GLY A 272 -1.24 -7.05 -15.24
N ILE A 273 -1.21 -6.15 -14.25
CA ILE A 273 -1.16 -6.47 -12.82
C ILE A 273 -2.39 -5.91 -12.08
N PRO A 274 -2.97 -6.69 -11.13
CA PRO A 274 -4.17 -6.27 -10.42
C PRO A 274 -3.86 -5.29 -9.28
N VAL A 275 -4.82 -4.41 -8.97
CA VAL A 275 -4.93 -3.74 -7.68
C VAL A 275 -5.67 -4.70 -6.75
N VAL A 276 -4.99 -5.19 -5.72
CA VAL A 276 -5.49 -6.25 -4.82
C VAL A 276 -6.03 -5.72 -3.49
N SER A 277 -5.68 -4.50 -3.13
CA SER A 277 -6.18 -3.81 -1.94
C SER A 277 -6.01 -2.30 -2.09
N GLY A 278 -6.62 -1.55 -1.19
CA GLY A 278 -6.46 -0.11 -1.18
C GLY A 278 -7.04 0.52 0.08
N ASN A 279 -6.79 1.82 0.22
CA ASN A 279 -7.37 2.67 1.24
C ASN A 279 -7.75 4.00 0.62
N VAL A 280 -8.84 4.59 1.08
CA VAL A 280 -9.22 5.95 0.72
C VAL A 280 -9.31 6.83 1.97
N SER A 281 -8.69 8.00 1.91
CA SER A 281 -8.76 9.05 2.93
C SER A 281 -9.31 10.32 2.27
N LEU A 282 -10.46 10.77 2.74
CA LEU A 282 -11.20 11.88 2.18
C LEU A 282 -11.32 13.02 3.20
N TYR A 283 -11.83 14.18 2.77
CA TYR A 283 -11.99 15.38 3.60
C TYR A 283 -10.66 15.92 4.17
N ASN A 284 -9.54 15.66 3.49
CA ASN A 284 -8.23 16.16 3.89
C ASN A 284 -8.11 17.64 3.51
N GLU A 285 -8.51 18.50 4.40
CA GLU A 285 -8.55 19.96 4.20
C GLU A 285 -8.07 20.70 5.44
N THR A 286 -7.43 21.84 5.23
CA THR A 286 -7.08 22.80 6.29
C THR A 286 -7.64 24.16 5.91
N ASP A 287 -8.48 24.74 6.78
CA ASP A 287 -9.17 26.02 6.57
C ASP A 287 -9.92 26.07 5.20
N GLY A 288 -10.61 24.97 4.86
CA GLY A 288 -11.36 24.82 3.62
C GLY A 288 -10.49 24.64 2.36
N ARG A 289 -9.18 24.53 2.51
CA ARG A 289 -8.23 24.28 1.42
C ARG A 289 -7.90 22.78 1.36
N PRO A 290 -8.31 22.10 0.29
CA PRO A 290 -8.01 20.69 0.11
C PRO A 290 -6.54 20.46 -0.23
N ILE A 291 -6.02 19.31 0.17
CA ILE A 291 -4.70 18.84 -0.26
C ILE A 291 -4.67 18.66 -1.79
N PRO A 292 -3.48 18.69 -2.42
CA PRO A 292 -3.34 18.27 -3.82
C PRO A 292 -3.82 16.82 -4.01
N PRO A 293 -4.19 16.41 -5.24
CA PRO A 293 -4.45 15.00 -5.54
C PRO A 293 -3.23 14.15 -5.17
N THR A 294 -3.40 13.25 -4.22
CA THR A 294 -2.26 12.48 -3.68
C THR A 294 -2.58 10.98 -3.68
N PRO A 295 -2.66 10.34 -4.86
CA PRO A 295 -2.67 8.89 -4.93
C PRO A 295 -1.26 8.36 -4.64
N VAL A 296 -1.14 7.43 -3.70
CA VAL A 296 0.09 6.68 -3.43
C VAL A 296 -0.14 5.23 -3.77
N VAL A 297 0.76 4.62 -4.53
CA VAL A 297 0.64 3.22 -4.95
C VAL A 297 1.81 2.42 -4.41
N GLY A 298 1.49 1.30 -3.78
CA GLY A 298 2.45 0.26 -3.44
C GLY A 298 2.47 -0.81 -4.52
N CYS A 299 3.66 -1.30 -4.85
CA CYS A 299 3.84 -2.42 -5.76
C CYS A 299 4.63 -3.52 -5.06
N VAL A 300 4.16 -4.75 -5.23
CA VAL A 300 4.86 -5.96 -4.78
C VAL A 300 5.31 -6.75 -5.98
N GLY A 301 6.54 -7.23 -5.95
CA GLY A 301 7.10 -8.09 -6.99
C GLY A 301 7.83 -9.30 -6.43
N VAL A 302 7.92 -10.35 -7.24
CA VAL A 302 8.68 -11.57 -6.91
C VAL A 302 10.08 -11.47 -7.47
N VAL A 303 11.07 -11.61 -6.59
CA VAL A 303 12.49 -11.74 -6.93
C VAL A 303 12.81 -13.24 -7.04
N PRO A 304 13.21 -13.75 -8.20
CA PRO A 304 13.48 -15.18 -8.39
C PRO A 304 14.65 -15.68 -7.54
N ASP A 305 15.73 -14.90 -7.45
CA ASP A 305 16.92 -15.20 -6.64
C ASP A 305 17.48 -13.90 -6.04
N VAL A 306 17.40 -13.78 -4.72
CA VAL A 306 17.85 -12.59 -3.99
C VAL A 306 19.35 -12.31 -4.10
N ARG A 307 20.15 -13.26 -4.55
CA ARG A 307 21.59 -13.10 -4.78
C ARG A 307 21.89 -12.28 -6.04
N LEU A 308 20.89 -12.18 -6.94
CA LEU A 308 21.00 -11.50 -8.24
C LEU A 308 20.33 -10.10 -8.22
N VAL A 309 20.00 -9.60 -7.05
CA VAL A 309 19.49 -8.22 -6.89
C VAL A 309 20.59 -7.23 -7.25
N PRO A 310 20.39 -6.34 -8.23
CA PRO A 310 21.38 -5.32 -8.59
C PRO A 310 21.69 -4.44 -7.38
N GLY A 311 22.95 -4.34 -7.01
CA GLY A 311 23.36 -3.68 -5.78
C GLY A 311 24.20 -2.43 -5.97
N ARG A 312 25.32 -2.54 -6.64
CA ARG A 312 26.33 -1.49 -6.77
C ARG A 312 27.04 -1.62 -8.09
N TRP A 313 27.35 -0.52 -8.71
CA TRP A 313 28.28 -0.58 -9.85
C TRP A 313 29.73 -0.82 -9.39
N GLU A 314 30.48 -1.48 -10.24
CA GLU A 314 31.87 -1.85 -10.01
C GLU A 314 32.80 -1.10 -10.98
N SER A 315 34.09 -0.99 -10.62
CA SER A 315 35.08 -0.33 -11.48
C SER A 315 35.17 -1.03 -12.84
N GLY A 316 35.09 -0.27 -13.91
CA GLY A 316 35.11 -0.77 -15.29
C GLY A 316 33.74 -1.11 -15.87
N ASP A 317 32.66 -1.07 -15.05
CA ASP A 317 31.30 -1.26 -15.55
C ASP A 317 30.92 -0.20 -16.58
N VAL A 318 30.18 -0.62 -17.59
CA VAL A 318 29.56 0.28 -18.58
C VAL A 318 28.29 0.85 -17.99
N VAL A 319 28.16 2.19 -18.00
CA VAL A 319 26.95 2.88 -17.54
C VAL A 319 26.03 3.13 -18.73
N LEU A 320 24.79 2.65 -18.59
CA LEU A 320 23.76 2.72 -19.62
C LEU A 320 22.54 3.52 -19.09
N LEU A 321 21.87 4.22 -19.99
CA LEU A 321 20.56 4.81 -19.76
C LEU A 321 19.51 4.04 -20.57
N ALA A 322 18.59 3.37 -19.88
CA ALA A 322 17.42 2.77 -20.49
C ALA A 322 16.23 3.72 -20.32
N ALA A 323 15.48 3.97 -21.37
CA ALA A 323 14.31 4.85 -21.34
C ALA A 323 13.20 4.31 -22.23
N ALA A 324 11.94 4.58 -21.85
CA ALA A 324 10.81 4.32 -22.74
C ALA A 324 10.93 5.20 -23.99
N PRO A 325 10.80 4.64 -25.20
CA PRO A 325 11.09 5.37 -26.44
C PRO A 325 10.06 6.46 -26.75
N GLU A 326 8.89 6.41 -26.13
CA GLU A 326 7.79 7.35 -26.30
C GLU A 326 6.93 7.44 -25.03
N PRO A 327 6.19 8.53 -24.81
CA PRO A 327 5.34 8.70 -23.62
C PRO A 327 4.02 7.93 -23.77
N SER A 328 4.10 6.59 -23.84
CA SER A 328 2.93 5.71 -23.88
C SER A 328 2.99 4.66 -22.76
N LEU A 329 1.83 4.27 -22.24
CA LEU A 329 1.74 3.24 -21.21
C LEU A 329 2.36 1.90 -21.67
N ALA A 330 2.20 1.57 -22.94
CA ALA A 330 2.77 0.36 -23.53
C ALA A 330 4.31 0.38 -23.55
N ALA A 331 4.90 1.53 -23.88
CA ALA A 331 6.36 1.71 -23.88
C ALA A 331 6.93 1.66 -22.46
N GLU A 332 6.27 2.31 -21.49
CA GLU A 332 6.62 2.26 -20.07
C GLU A 332 6.54 0.82 -19.52
N ALA A 333 5.46 0.10 -19.83
CA ALA A 333 5.31 -1.31 -19.44
C ALA A 333 6.39 -2.20 -20.08
N ALA A 334 6.80 -1.91 -21.32
CA ALA A 334 7.89 -2.62 -21.99
C ALA A 334 9.24 -2.35 -21.30
N LEU A 335 9.51 -1.11 -20.90
CA LEU A 335 10.70 -0.76 -20.13
C LEU A 335 10.73 -1.52 -18.80
N ILE A 336 9.65 -1.51 -18.03
CA ILE A 336 9.56 -2.21 -16.74
C ILE A 336 9.82 -3.71 -16.92
N ARG A 337 9.23 -4.34 -17.95
CA ARG A 337 9.51 -5.75 -18.28
C ARG A 337 10.97 -6.00 -18.68
N PHE A 338 11.60 -5.06 -19.36
CA PHE A 338 13.03 -5.15 -19.70
C PHE A 338 13.88 -5.11 -18.43
N LEU A 339 13.64 -4.15 -17.52
CA LEU A 339 14.47 -3.92 -16.33
C LEU A 339 14.55 -5.16 -15.43
N TRP A 340 13.40 -5.74 -15.03
CA TRP A 340 13.45 -6.90 -14.15
C TRP A 340 14.02 -8.16 -14.82
N LYS A 341 13.85 -8.31 -16.14
CA LYS A 341 14.47 -9.41 -16.88
C LYS A 341 15.97 -9.25 -17.03
N ALA A 342 16.45 -8.02 -17.18
CA ALA A 342 17.86 -7.68 -17.30
C ALA A 342 18.60 -7.74 -15.95
N ALA A 343 17.88 -7.55 -14.83
CA ALA A 343 18.46 -7.43 -13.50
C ALA A 343 19.52 -8.49 -13.15
N PRO A 344 19.38 -9.78 -13.49
CA PRO A 344 20.41 -10.78 -13.21
C PRO A 344 21.76 -10.54 -13.89
N LEU A 345 21.83 -9.68 -14.91
CA LEU A 345 23.04 -9.33 -15.62
C LEU A 345 23.66 -8.00 -15.15
N LEU A 346 22.90 -7.24 -14.35
CA LEU A 346 23.27 -5.89 -13.93
C LEU A 346 23.95 -5.91 -12.56
N THR A 347 24.96 -5.05 -12.42
CA THR A 347 25.59 -4.74 -11.13
C THR A 347 24.81 -3.66 -10.38
N LEU A 348 24.22 -2.69 -11.13
CA LEU A 348 23.32 -1.66 -10.63
C LEU A 348 22.11 -1.51 -11.57
N CYS A 349 20.93 -1.25 -10.98
CA CYS A 349 19.75 -0.76 -11.66
C CYS A 349 19.08 0.26 -10.75
N HIS A 350 18.86 1.50 -11.24
CA HIS A 350 18.33 2.59 -10.43
C HIS A 350 17.38 3.47 -11.26
N ASP A 351 16.15 3.65 -10.76
CA ASP A 351 15.11 4.45 -11.41
C ASP A 351 15.50 5.93 -11.52
N VAL A 352 15.19 6.56 -12.65
CA VAL A 352 15.28 8.01 -12.79
C VAL A 352 14.04 8.64 -12.20
N GLY A 353 14.10 8.95 -10.90
CA GLY A 353 13.01 9.50 -10.12
C GLY A 353 12.79 11.00 -10.33
N GLY A 354 12.05 11.61 -9.39
CA GLY A 354 11.68 13.04 -9.44
C GLY A 354 12.85 14.03 -9.36
N GLY A 355 14.04 13.57 -8.94
CA GLY A 355 15.28 14.36 -8.93
C GLY A 355 16.02 14.41 -10.27
N GLY A 356 15.58 13.64 -11.27
CA GLY A 356 16.17 13.57 -12.59
C GLY A 356 17.45 12.76 -12.66
N LEU A 357 18.02 12.68 -13.88
CA LEU A 357 19.16 11.83 -14.19
C LEU A 357 20.43 12.18 -13.39
N ALA A 358 20.71 13.48 -13.22
CA ALA A 358 21.90 13.92 -12.46
C ALA A 358 21.84 13.41 -11.00
N ARG A 359 20.68 13.55 -10.37
CA ARG A 359 20.48 13.07 -8.99
C ARG A 359 20.60 11.56 -8.90
N THR A 360 20.02 10.81 -9.84
CA THR A 360 20.11 9.35 -9.90
C THR A 360 21.58 8.88 -9.99
N LEU A 361 22.40 9.55 -10.81
CA LEU A 361 23.84 9.25 -10.92
C LEU A 361 24.61 9.56 -9.64
N GLU A 362 24.30 10.68 -8.95
CA GLU A 362 24.88 11.02 -7.65
C GLU A 362 24.52 9.97 -6.58
N GLU A 363 23.28 9.52 -6.55
CA GLU A 363 22.80 8.49 -5.63
C GLU A 363 23.50 7.15 -5.89
N ALA A 364 23.61 6.75 -7.17
CA ALA A 364 24.33 5.55 -7.57
C ALA A 364 25.82 5.61 -7.17
N ALA A 365 26.48 6.76 -7.38
CA ALA A 365 27.88 6.96 -7.00
C ALA A 365 28.09 6.89 -5.48
N ARG A 366 27.24 7.59 -4.72
CA ARG A 366 27.28 7.60 -3.26
C ARG A 366 27.06 6.21 -2.69
N TRP A 367 26.08 5.49 -3.21
CA TRP A 367 25.74 4.15 -2.76
C TRP A 367 26.82 3.13 -3.06
N SER A 368 27.44 3.23 -4.25
CA SER A 368 28.49 2.32 -4.67
C SER A 368 29.88 2.70 -4.10
N GLY A 369 30.03 3.92 -3.60
CA GLY A 369 31.33 4.45 -3.14
C GLY A 369 32.31 4.66 -4.30
N ARG A 370 31.83 4.79 -5.54
CA ARG A 370 32.63 4.91 -6.77
C ARG A 370 32.04 5.98 -7.68
N ALA A 371 32.89 6.76 -8.33
CA ALA A 371 32.49 7.72 -9.37
C ALA A 371 32.38 7.05 -10.73
N ALA A 372 31.66 7.69 -11.64
CA ALA A 372 31.62 7.33 -13.05
C ALA A 372 31.93 8.54 -13.92
N ASP A 373 32.58 8.29 -15.07
CA ASP A 373 32.74 9.27 -16.15
C ASP A 373 31.50 9.14 -17.04
N VAL A 374 30.64 10.15 -17.04
CA VAL A 374 29.37 10.13 -17.75
C VAL A 374 29.23 11.36 -18.64
N ASP A 375 28.93 11.13 -19.92
CA ASP A 375 28.41 12.17 -20.79
C ASP A 375 26.91 12.28 -20.58
N LEU A 376 26.47 13.37 -19.93
CA LEU A 376 25.06 13.57 -19.60
C LEU A 376 24.23 13.78 -20.90
N PRO A 377 23.35 12.84 -21.24
CA PRO A 377 22.41 13.04 -22.33
C PRO A 377 21.34 14.06 -21.94
N VAL A 378 20.42 14.36 -22.87
CA VAL A 378 19.24 15.13 -22.57
C VAL A 378 18.40 14.38 -21.52
N GLU A 379 17.86 15.14 -20.55
CA GLU A 379 17.00 14.59 -19.50
C GLU A 379 15.84 13.78 -20.09
N PRO A 380 15.62 12.52 -19.67
CA PRO A 380 14.52 11.71 -20.18
C PRO A 380 13.16 12.35 -19.87
N GLN A 381 12.28 12.40 -20.85
CA GLN A 381 10.90 12.91 -20.71
C GLN A 381 9.91 11.77 -20.39
N THR A 382 10.37 10.53 -20.43
CA THR A 382 9.62 9.29 -20.16
C THR A 382 10.24 8.58 -18.98
N GLY A 383 9.65 7.47 -18.54
CA GLY A 383 10.26 6.59 -17.55
C GLY A 383 11.63 6.11 -18.01
N ALA A 384 12.60 6.12 -17.10
CA ALA A 384 13.97 5.74 -17.39
C ALA A 384 14.66 5.12 -16.17
N ALA A 385 15.76 4.40 -16.41
CA ALA A 385 16.62 3.87 -15.36
C ALA A 385 18.10 3.93 -15.79
N VAL A 386 18.97 4.18 -14.81
CA VAL A 386 20.43 4.04 -14.94
C VAL A 386 20.80 2.59 -14.65
N LEU A 387 21.54 1.99 -15.56
CA LEU A 387 22.03 0.61 -15.43
C LEU A 387 23.56 0.62 -15.39
N ALA A 388 24.13 -0.29 -14.63
CA ALA A 388 25.54 -0.62 -14.77
C ALA A 388 25.71 -2.12 -15.02
N VAL A 389 26.66 -2.46 -15.86
CA VAL A 389 26.87 -3.83 -16.30
C VAL A 389 28.34 -4.06 -16.64
N ALA A 390 28.87 -5.25 -16.33
CA ALA A 390 30.20 -5.64 -16.72
C ALA A 390 30.35 -5.63 -18.28
N PRO A 391 31.47 -5.16 -18.85
CA PRO A 391 31.62 -5.01 -20.29
C PRO A 391 31.31 -6.28 -21.10
N ASP A 392 31.68 -7.44 -20.59
CA ASP A 392 31.46 -8.75 -21.23
C ASP A 392 29.99 -9.22 -21.19
N GLN A 393 29.12 -8.55 -20.40
CA GLN A 393 27.70 -8.86 -20.28
C GLN A 393 26.82 -7.94 -21.15
N VAL A 394 27.35 -6.84 -21.69
CA VAL A 394 26.56 -5.83 -22.45
C VAL A 394 25.83 -6.48 -23.63
N GLU A 395 26.48 -7.34 -24.39
CA GLU A 395 25.85 -8.00 -25.53
C GLU A 395 24.66 -8.87 -25.16
N ARG A 396 24.64 -9.43 -23.94
CA ARG A 396 23.56 -10.28 -23.44
C ARG A 396 22.28 -9.50 -23.09
N LEU A 397 22.38 -8.18 -22.90
CA LEU A 397 21.20 -7.32 -22.72
C LEU A 397 20.40 -7.14 -24.02
N GLY A 398 20.98 -7.48 -25.18
CA GLY A 398 20.38 -7.25 -26.49
C GLY A 398 20.65 -5.82 -26.99
N SER A 399 20.24 -5.52 -28.21
CA SER A 399 20.63 -4.27 -28.91
C SER A 399 19.63 -3.14 -28.82
N LYS A 400 18.56 -3.25 -28.00
CA LYS A 400 17.46 -2.29 -27.99
C LYS A 400 17.11 -1.83 -26.58
N GLY A 401 16.74 -0.55 -26.45
CA GLY A 401 16.13 0.00 -25.25
C GLY A 401 17.08 0.74 -24.31
N TYR A 402 18.36 0.88 -24.65
CA TYR A 402 19.31 1.66 -23.85
C TYR A 402 20.38 2.33 -24.72
N VAL A 403 21.05 3.33 -24.16
CA VAL A 403 22.23 4.00 -24.71
C VAL A 403 23.35 3.98 -23.69
N GLN A 404 24.59 3.80 -24.15
CA GLN A 404 25.75 3.95 -23.29
C GLN A 404 25.98 5.43 -23.01
N ILE A 405 26.15 5.77 -21.73
CA ILE A 405 26.36 7.15 -21.25
C ILE A 405 27.71 7.32 -20.52
N GLY A 406 28.41 6.24 -20.19
CA GLY A 406 29.68 6.36 -19.49
C GLY A 406 30.29 5.06 -19.02
N THR A 407 31.25 5.18 -18.09
CA THR A 407 31.96 4.06 -17.47
C THR A 407 32.31 4.38 -16.01
N VAL A 408 32.24 3.38 -15.14
CA VAL A 408 32.59 3.49 -13.70
C VAL A 408 34.12 3.49 -13.55
N ARG A 409 34.64 4.44 -12.75
CA ARG A 409 36.07 4.55 -12.42
C ARG A 409 36.54 3.50 -11.41
#